data_810fb8684442edc4811d8b0ba327d739
#
_entry.id   810fb8684442edc4811d8b0ba327d739
#
_cell.length_a   1.000
_cell.length_b   1.000
_cell.length_c   1.000
_cell.angle_alpha   90.00
_cell.angle_beta   90.00
_cell.angle_gamma   90.00
#
_symmetry.space_group_name_H-M   'P 1'
#
loop_
_entity.id
_entity.type
_entity.pdbx_description
1 polymer ?
#
loop_
_entity_poly.entity_id
_entity_poly.type
_entity_poly.pdbx_seq_one_letter_code
_entity_poly.pdbx_strand_id
1 'polypeptide(L)'
;MNERTPSSRSSRPGRSTPGREDDRRRSSRSARDTPSREERKEATRRAIVAAALKLLEERSFSALSLREVTREAGIVPAAFYRHFDSMEALGLVLIDESFRALRDMLRGARAGKLDPSRVIESTVDILIAGVNERREHWRFIGRERNSGVTVLRYAIRTEIRLITSELAIDLTRFPGLNDWSAEDLNMLSSLFVNAMISIAEAIEDAPDQAALDDIRNTAVKQLRLIIVGITGWRSEDAGPLLG
;
A
#
# COMPACT_ATOMS: atom_id res chain seq x y z
N MET A 1 -22.79 99.22 -31.32
CA MET A 1 -22.33 98.35 -32.41
C MET A 1 -22.03 96.97 -31.89
N ASN A 2 -22.81 96.09 -32.31
CA ASN A 2 -22.88 94.64 -32.04
C ASN A 2 -21.53 93.94 -31.90
N GLU A 3 -21.46 92.98 -30.98
CA GLU A 3 -21.10 91.64 -31.39
C GLU A 3 -21.36 90.62 -30.25
N ARG A 4 -22.01 89.53 -30.65
CA ARG A 4 -22.51 88.44 -29.82
C ARG A 4 -21.43 87.40 -29.65
N THR A 5 -21.25 86.87 -28.45
CA THR A 5 -20.52 85.66 -28.16
C THR A 5 -21.47 84.51 -28.03
N PRO A 6 -21.18 83.29 -28.59
CA PRO A 6 -21.97 82.05 -28.33
C PRO A 6 -21.39 81.19 -27.24
N SER A 7 -22.28 80.67 -26.47
CA SER A 7 -22.24 79.66 -25.41
C SER A 7 -21.43 78.42 -25.74
N SER A 8 -20.54 78.01 -24.87
CA SER A 8 -19.87 76.73 -24.84
C SER A 8 -20.68 75.69 -23.99
N ARG A 9 -21.13 74.62 -24.61
CA ARG A 9 -21.80 73.49 -23.95
C ARG A 9 -20.74 72.59 -23.28
N SER A 10 -20.85 72.45 -21.95
CA SER A 10 -20.16 71.49 -21.13
C SER A 10 -20.70 70.07 -21.40
N SER A 11 -19.85 69.20 -21.91
CA SER A 11 -20.13 67.73 -22.05
C SER A 11 -19.74 67.06 -20.73
N ARG A 12 -20.72 66.43 -20.10
CA ARG A 12 -20.53 65.52 -18.95
C ARG A 12 -19.87 64.21 -19.41
N PRO A 13 -18.87 63.68 -18.66
CA PRO A 13 -18.36 62.35 -18.91
C PRO A 13 -19.34 61.30 -18.37
N GLY A 14 -19.59 60.24 -19.18
CA GLY A 14 -20.44 59.11 -18.86
C GLY A 14 -19.84 58.25 -17.74
N ARG A 15 -20.69 57.91 -16.78
CA ARG A 15 -20.43 56.96 -15.72
C ARG A 15 -20.43 55.55 -16.32
N SER A 16 -19.25 54.94 -16.51
CA SER A 16 -19.10 53.54 -16.76
C SER A 16 -19.37 52.75 -15.48
N THR A 17 -20.35 51.86 -15.51
CA THR A 17 -20.69 50.88 -14.46
C THR A 17 -19.72 49.72 -14.51
N PRO A 18 -18.84 49.49 -13.51
CA PRO A 18 -18.12 48.22 -13.36
C PRO A 18 -18.96 47.31 -12.48
N GLY A 19 -19.57 46.27 -13.04
CA GLY A 19 -20.39 45.42 -12.18
C GLY A 19 -20.83 44.10 -12.78
N ARG A 20 -20.51 43.79 -14.03
CA ARG A 20 -21.03 42.55 -14.67
C ARG A 20 -19.99 41.51 -15.07
N GLU A 21 -18.72 41.84 -15.12
CA GLU A 21 -17.65 40.88 -15.48
C GLU A 21 -17.02 40.19 -14.26
N ASP A 22 -16.99 40.85 -13.09
CA ASP A 22 -16.46 40.25 -11.85
C ASP A 22 -17.38 39.20 -11.24
N ASP A 23 -18.69 39.31 -11.41
CA ASP A 23 -19.64 38.30 -10.93
C ASP A 23 -19.60 37.04 -11.77
N ARG A 24 -19.29 37.11 -13.08
CA ARG A 24 -19.10 35.95 -13.93
C ARG A 24 -17.79 35.20 -13.65
N ARG A 25 -16.75 35.89 -13.20
CA ARG A 25 -15.46 35.28 -12.80
C ARG A 25 -15.53 34.60 -11.42
N ARG A 26 -16.34 35.13 -10.50
CA ARG A 26 -16.59 34.49 -9.18
C ARG A 26 -17.49 33.26 -9.29
N SER A 27 -18.52 33.27 -10.12
CA SER A 27 -19.39 32.12 -10.34
C SER A 27 -18.68 30.97 -11.07
N SER A 28 -17.73 31.27 -11.97
CA SER A 28 -16.96 30.22 -12.67
C SER A 28 -15.84 29.57 -11.83
N ARG A 29 -15.35 30.22 -10.76
CA ARG A 29 -14.41 29.63 -9.80
C ARG A 29 -15.10 28.73 -8.78
N SER A 30 -16.31 29.08 -8.33
CA SER A 30 -17.09 28.28 -7.37
C SER A 30 -17.61 26.97 -7.95
N ALA A 31 -17.82 26.90 -9.28
CA ALA A 31 -18.30 25.70 -9.95
C ALA A 31 -17.20 24.61 -10.17
N ARG A 32 -15.90 24.93 -9.95
CA ARG A 32 -14.79 23.98 -10.12
C ARG A 32 -14.38 23.25 -8.84
N ASP A 33 -14.91 23.65 -7.68
CA ASP A 33 -14.53 23.10 -6.38
C ASP A 33 -15.55 22.07 -5.80
N THR A 34 -16.61 21.76 -6.52
CA THR A 34 -17.54 20.73 -6.05
C THR A 34 -17.08 19.38 -6.61
N PRO A 35 -16.69 18.41 -5.75
CA PRO A 35 -16.25 17.10 -6.19
C PRO A 35 -17.29 16.45 -7.11
N SER A 36 -16.87 15.88 -8.22
CA SER A 36 -17.71 15.16 -9.15
C SER A 36 -18.42 13.99 -8.45
N ARG A 37 -19.46 13.45 -9.05
CA ARG A 37 -20.15 12.27 -8.51
C ARG A 37 -19.19 11.08 -8.34
N GLU A 38 -18.26 10.91 -9.28
CA GLU A 38 -17.27 9.84 -9.24
C GLU A 38 -16.22 10.05 -8.15
N GLU A 39 -15.74 11.29 -7.97
CA GLU A 39 -14.81 11.64 -6.87
C GLU A 39 -15.44 11.40 -5.49
N ARG A 40 -16.74 11.72 -5.31
CA ARG A 40 -17.46 11.44 -4.06
C ARG A 40 -17.63 9.94 -3.84
N LYS A 41 -17.91 9.18 -4.90
CA LYS A 41 -18.02 7.72 -4.84
C LYS A 41 -16.70 7.09 -4.41
N GLU A 42 -15.61 7.52 -5.02
CA GLU A 42 -14.27 7.03 -4.68
C GLU A 42 -13.82 7.47 -3.28
N ALA A 43 -14.13 8.70 -2.86
CA ALA A 43 -13.88 9.17 -1.50
C ALA A 43 -14.63 8.32 -0.45
N THR A 44 -15.90 7.98 -0.72
CA THR A 44 -16.67 7.11 0.17
C THR A 44 -16.10 5.69 0.21
N ARG A 45 -15.70 5.14 -0.93
CA ARG A 45 -15.04 3.82 -0.99
C ARG A 45 -13.77 3.78 -0.14
N ARG A 46 -12.90 4.79 -0.29
CA ARG A 46 -11.69 4.92 0.53
C ARG A 46 -11.99 5.09 2.01
N ALA A 47 -13.04 5.83 2.37
CA ALA A 47 -13.46 5.98 3.77
C ALA A 47 -13.90 4.64 4.39
N ILE A 48 -14.61 3.78 3.64
CA ILE A 48 -15.00 2.44 4.10
C ILE A 48 -13.75 1.56 4.32
N VAL A 49 -12.81 1.57 3.39
CA VAL A 49 -11.55 0.82 3.49
C VAL A 49 -10.73 1.27 4.70
N ALA A 50 -10.53 2.56 4.87
CA ALA A 50 -9.80 3.13 6.01
C ALA A 50 -10.49 2.81 7.35
N ALA A 51 -11.82 2.91 7.42
CA ALA A 51 -12.59 2.54 8.60
C ALA A 51 -12.43 1.06 8.97
N ALA A 52 -12.45 0.17 7.96
CA ALA A 52 -12.24 -1.26 8.18
C ALA A 52 -10.82 -1.55 8.68
N LEU A 53 -9.77 -1.00 8.05
CA LEU A 53 -8.37 -1.17 8.49
C LEU A 53 -8.17 -0.71 9.93
N LYS A 54 -8.70 0.46 10.30
CA LYS A 54 -8.62 0.97 11.66
C LYS A 54 -9.26 0.02 12.69
N LEU A 55 -10.43 -0.53 12.38
CA LEU A 55 -11.09 -1.50 13.26
C LEU A 55 -10.34 -2.83 13.35
N LEU A 56 -9.63 -3.20 12.29
CA LEU A 56 -8.82 -4.42 12.21
C LEU A 56 -7.49 -4.34 12.98
N GLU A 57 -7.07 -3.17 13.45
CA GLU A 57 -5.90 -3.04 14.33
C GLU A 57 -6.06 -3.87 15.60
N GLU A 58 -7.28 -3.94 16.16
CA GLU A 58 -7.56 -4.64 17.42
C GLU A 58 -8.33 -5.95 17.26
N ARG A 59 -8.95 -6.18 16.10
CA ARG A 59 -9.91 -7.28 15.89
C ARG A 59 -9.59 -8.09 14.64
N SER A 60 -10.07 -9.35 14.62
CA SER A 60 -10.07 -10.16 13.40
C SER A 60 -11.21 -9.72 12.46
N PHE A 61 -11.05 -10.00 11.17
CA PHE A 61 -12.07 -9.70 10.17
C PHE A 61 -13.42 -10.38 10.46
N SER A 62 -13.39 -11.61 10.98
CA SER A 62 -14.61 -12.35 11.36
C SER A 62 -15.39 -11.70 12.52
N ALA A 63 -14.74 -10.84 13.31
CA ALA A 63 -15.36 -10.10 14.41
C ALA A 63 -15.93 -8.74 13.97
N LEU A 64 -15.68 -8.31 12.72
CA LEU A 64 -16.24 -7.06 12.20
C LEU A 64 -17.68 -7.24 11.73
N SER A 65 -18.53 -6.28 12.07
CA SER A 65 -19.87 -6.17 11.52
C SER A 65 -19.98 -5.01 10.52
N LEU A 66 -20.87 -5.16 9.54
CA LEU A 66 -21.22 -4.09 8.61
C LEU A 66 -21.58 -2.77 9.32
N ARG A 67 -22.32 -2.88 10.45
CA ARG A 67 -22.76 -1.70 11.21
C ARG A 67 -21.59 -0.94 11.84
N GLU A 68 -20.59 -1.64 12.32
CA GLU A 68 -19.38 -1.02 12.90
C GLU A 68 -18.57 -0.31 11.83
N VAL A 69 -18.32 -0.98 10.68
CA VAL A 69 -17.60 -0.39 9.55
C VAL A 69 -18.31 0.86 9.02
N THR A 70 -19.63 0.78 8.81
CA THR A 70 -20.40 1.93 8.29
C THR A 70 -20.47 3.09 9.27
N ARG A 71 -20.57 2.80 10.57
CA ARG A 71 -20.53 3.81 11.62
C ARG A 71 -19.17 4.51 11.66
N GLU A 72 -18.09 3.76 11.61
CA GLU A 72 -16.72 4.32 11.59
C GLU A 72 -16.46 5.14 10.31
N ALA A 73 -16.98 4.69 9.17
CA ALA A 73 -16.89 5.41 7.90
C ALA A 73 -17.84 6.63 7.79
N GLY A 74 -18.73 6.85 8.79
CA GLY A 74 -19.69 7.96 8.78
C GLY A 74 -20.78 7.84 7.70
N ILE A 75 -21.17 6.61 7.31
CA ILE A 75 -22.18 6.35 6.29
C ILE A 75 -23.33 5.49 6.83
N VAL A 76 -24.46 5.50 6.13
CA VAL A 76 -25.56 4.59 6.41
C VAL A 76 -25.30 3.20 5.80
N PRO A 77 -25.78 2.09 6.41
CA PRO A 77 -25.56 0.73 5.90
C PRO A 77 -25.99 0.53 4.43
N ALA A 78 -27.05 1.16 3.98
CA ALA A 78 -27.50 1.09 2.59
C ALA A 78 -26.50 1.70 1.58
N ALA A 79 -25.65 2.64 2.04
CA ALA A 79 -24.61 3.22 1.20
C ALA A 79 -23.44 2.26 0.96
N PHE A 80 -23.14 1.37 1.89
CA PHE A 80 -22.09 0.36 1.77
C PHE A 80 -22.30 -0.51 0.52
N TYR A 81 -23.51 -1.01 0.31
CA TYR A 81 -23.83 -1.90 -0.80
C TYR A 81 -23.74 -1.26 -2.20
N ARG A 82 -23.53 0.07 -2.27
CA ARG A 82 -23.18 0.75 -3.53
C ARG A 82 -21.70 0.63 -3.89
N HIS A 83 -20.86 0.17 -2.94
CA HIS A 83 -19.40 0.09 -3.08
C HIS A 83 -18.87 -1.33 -2.96
N PHE A 84 -19.51 -2.16 -2.14
CA PHE A 84 -19.11 -3.54 -1.86
C PHE A 84 -20.33 -4.44 -1.76
N ASP A 85 -20.32 -5.57 -2.45
CA ASP A 85 -21.43 -6.52 -2.48
C ASP A 85 -21.58 -7.26 -1.15
N SER A 86 -20.48 -7.42 -0.40
CA SER A 86 -20.47 -8.11 0.90
C SER A 86 -19.28 -7.65 1.76
N MET A 87 -19.23 -8.08 3.00
CA MET A 87 -18.05 -7.90 3.87
C MET A 87 -16.84 -8.62 3.30
N GLU A 88 -17.00 -9.82 2.76
CA GLU A 88 -15.90 -10.57 2.13
C GLU A 88 -15.36 -9.83 0.90
N ALA A 89 -16.20 -9.18 0.10
CA ALA A 89 -15.77 -8.33 -1.02
C ALA A 89 -14.91 -7.15 -0.54
N LEU A 90 -15.28 -6.53 0.59
CA LEU A 90 -14.43 -5.53 1.26
C LEU A 90 -13.10 -6.15 1.69
N GLY A 91 -13.12 -7.33 2.33
CA GLY A 91 -11.92 -8.03 2.77
C GLY A 91 -10.95 -8.35 1.63
N LEU A 92 -11.45 -8.77 0.47
CA LEU A 92 -10.62 -8.99 -0.72
C LEU A 92 -9.97 -7.70 -1.23
N VAL A 93 -10.68 -6.57 -1.17
CA VAL A 93 -10.11 -5.26 -1.52
C VAL A 93 -9.02 -4.84 -0.54
N LEU A 94 -9.23 -5.08 0.76
CA LEU A 94 -8.20 -4.83 1.79
C LEU A 94 -6.93 -5.63 1.52
N ILE A 95 -7.06 -6.91 1.12
CA ILE A 95 -5.92 -7.75 0.74
C ILE A 95 -5.21 -7.16 -0.48
N ASP A 96 -5.92 -6.83 -1.55
CA ASP A 96 -5.34 -6.25 -2.76
C ASP A 96 -4.58 -4.94 -2.46
N GLU A 97 -5.16 -4.04 -1.67
CA GLU A 97 -4.51 -2.79 -1.26
C GLU A 97 -3.27 -3.04 -0.38
N SER A 98 -3.33 -3.99 0.55
CA SER A 98 -2.21 -4.33 1.42
C SER A 98 -1.04 -4.93 0.61
N PHE A 99 -1.31 -5.84 -0.30
CA PHE A 99 -0.27 -6.44 -1.15
C PHE A 99 0.25 -5.48 -2.22
N ARG A 100 -0.58 -4.53 -2.70
CA ARG A 100 -0.11 -3.45 -3.56
C ARG A 100 0.89 -2.55 -2.82
N ALA A 101 0.57 -2.16 -1.59
CA ALA A 101 1.48 -1.40 -0.74
C ALA A 101 2.81 -2.12 -0.50
N LEU A 102 2.78 -3.45 -0.25
CA LEU A 102 3.97 -4.27 -0.12
C LEU A 102 4.80 -4.32 -1.43
N ARG A 103 4.16 -4.51 -2.58
CA ARG A 103 4.86 -4.47 -3.87
C ARG A 103 5.49 -3.12 -4.18
N ASP A 104 4.84 -2.02 -3.80
CA ASP A 104 5.40 -0.66 -3.96
C ASP A 104 6.66 -0.48 -3.10
N MET A 105 6.65 -0.95 -1.86
CA MET A 105 7.81 -0.98 -0.98
C MET A 105 8.96 -1.80 -1.58
N LEU A 106 8.68 -3.02 -2.07
CA LEU A 106 9.67 -3.89 -2.70
C LEU A 106 10.25 -3.27 -3.99
N ARG A 107 9.42 -2.60 -4.78
CA ARG A 107 9.89 -1.88 -5.98
C ARG A 107 10.78 -0.71 -5.62
N GLY A 108 10.43 0.06 -4.61
CA GLY A 108 11.27 1.14 -4.08
C GLY A 108 12.63 0.65 -3.61
N ALA A 109 12.68 -0.49 -2.92
CA ALA A 109 13.90 -1.15 -2.50
C ALA A 109 14.79 -1.56 -3.68
N ARG A 110 14.20 -2.11 -4.75
CA ARG A 110 14.93 -2.53 -5.97
C ARG A 110 15.44 -1.35 -6.81
N ALA A 111 14.74 -0.21 -6.80
CA ALA A 111 15.15 1.00 -7.52
C ALA A 111 16.37 1.70 -6.87
N GLY A 112 16.58 1.49 -5.57
CA GLY A 112 17.77 1.95 -4.87
C GLY A 112 19.02 1.18 -5.33
N LYS A 113 20.16 1.88 -5.44
CA LYS A 113 21.46 1.22 -5.61
C LYS A 113 21.83 0.56 -4.29
N LEU A 114 21.36 -0.68 -4.08
CA LEU A 114 21.76 -1.46 -2.94
C LEU A 114 23.26 -1.77 -3.06
N ASP A 115 24.03 -1.41 -2.05
CA ASP A 115 25.42 -1.86 -1.92
C ASP A 115 25.41 -3.38 -1.72
N PRO A 116 26.03 -4.19 -2.62
CA PRO A 116 26.05 -5.63 -2.47
C PRO A 116 26.60 -6.12 -1.13
N SER A 117 27.51 -5.34 -0.51
CA SER A 117 28.09 -5.66 0.80
C SER A 117 27.13 -5.46 1.96
N ARG A 118 26.05 -4.67 1.76
CA ARG A 118 25.06 -4.30 2.77
C ARG A 118 23.62 -4.65 2.39
N VAL A 119 23.44 -5.48 1.37
CA VAL A 119 22.11 -5.80 0.82
C VAL A 119 21.19 -6.42 1.89
N ILE A 120 21.73 -7.25 2.77
CA ILE A 120 20.95 -7.92 3.82
C ILE A 120 20.47 -6.91 4.86
N GLU A 121 21.38 -6.10 5.39
CA GLU A 121 21.06 -5.07 6.36
C GLU A 121 20.05 -4.08 5.80
N SER A 122 20.26 -3.63 4.58
CA SER A 122 19.34 -2.73 3.89
C SER A 122 17.95 -3.35 3.68
N THR A 123 17.90 -4.65 3.37
CA THR A 123 16.62 -5.36 3.22
C THR A 123 15.84 -5.40 4.54
N VAL A 124 16.53 -5.69 5.66
CA VAL A 124 15.91 -5.68 6.99
C VAL A 124 15.46 -4.28 7.38
N ASP A 125 16.30 -3.25 7.15
CA ASP A 125 15.96 -1.86 7.46
C ASP A 125 14.74 -1.36 6.67
N ILE A 126 14.64 -1.73 5.39
CA ILE A 126 13.47 -1.44 4.54
C ILE A 126 12.22 -2.15 5.06
N LEU A 127 12.33 -3.41 5.49
CA LEU A 127 11.21 -4.14 6.07
C LEU A 127 10.72 -3.46 7.36
N ILE A 128 11.63 -3.11 8.27
CA ILE A 128 11.29 -2.42 9.52
C ILE A 128 10.57 -1.09 9.23
N ALA A 129 11.13 -0.28 8.32
CA ALA A 129 10.50 0.98 7.92
C ALA A 129 9.11 0.76 7.33
N GLY A 130 8.96 -0.20 6.41
CA GLY A 130 7.69 -0.51 5.74
C GLY A 130 6.62 -1.06 6.69
N VAL A 131 6.99 -1.91 7.65
CA VAL A 131 6.06 -2.40 8.67
C VAL A 131 5.59 -1.25 9.57
N ASN A 132 6.51 -0.37 10.01
CA ASN A 132 6.15 0.76 10.86
C ASN A 132 5.31 1.82 10.14
N GLU A 133 5.54 2.05 8.83
CA GLU A 133 4.79 3.02 8.03
C GLU A 133 3.33 2.58 7.78
N ARG A 134 3.10 1.26 7.67
CA ARG A 134 1.78 0.70 7.26
C ARG A 134 1.35 -0.45 8.17
N ARG A 135 1.44 -0.23 9.46
CA ARG A 135 1.24 -1.24 10.51
C ARG A 135 -0.14 -1.92 10.42
N GLU A 136 -1.18 -1.17 10.09
CA GLU A 136 -2.55 -1.68 9.93
C GLU A 136 -2.66 -2.75 8.83
N HIS A 137 -1.97 -2.56 7.70
CA HIS A 137 -1.95 -3.54 6.61
C HIS A 137 -1.22 -4.83 7.00
N TRP A 138 -0.06 -4.71 7.66
CA TRP A 138 0.71 -5.86 8.11
C TRP A 138 -0.05 -6.68 9.13
N ARG A 139 -0.65 -6.05 10.13
CA ARG A 139 -1.50 -6.70 11.13
C ARG A 139 -2.68 -7.43 10.51
N PHE A 140 -3.35 -6.79 9.57
CA PHE A 140 -4.46 -7.41 8.87
C PHE A 140 -4.01 -8.70 8.17
N ILE A 141 -2.94 -8.64 7.36
CA ILE A 141 -2.42 -9.82 6.64
C ILE A 141 -1.94 -10.90 7.61
N GLY A 142 -1.17 -10.55 8.64
CA GLY A 142 -0.64 -11.47 9.63
C GLY A 142 -1.75 -12.27 10.35
N ARG A 143 -2.81 -11.58 10.77
CA ARG A 143 -3.98 -12.21 11.42
C ARG A 143 -4.78 -13.07 10.45
N GLU A 144 -5.09 -12.55 9.27
CA GLU A 144 -6.05 -13.20 8.38
C GLU A 144 -5.43 -14.33 7.56
N ARG A 145 -4.11 -14.43 7.42
CA ARG A 145 -3.45 -15.55 6.72
C ARG A 145 -3.71 -16.91 7.36
N ASN A 146 -4.06 -16.94 8.66
CA ASN A 146 -4.37 -18.13 9.44
C ASN A 146 -5.81 -18.14 9.98
N SER A 147 -6.65 -17.16 9.58
CA SER A 147 -8.00 -17.00 10.10
C SER A 147 -8.98 -18.06 9.60
N GLY A 148 -10.15 -18.12 10.24
CA GLY A 148 -11.26 -18.96 9.84
C GLY A 148 -11.96 -18.51 8.54
N VAL A 149 -11.73 -17.27 8.07
CA VAL A 149 -12.37 -16.74 6.86
C VAL A 149 -11.66 -17.29 5.63
N THR A 150 -12.19 -18.38 5.10
CA THR A 150 -11.54 -19.19 4.05
C THR A 150 -11.20 -18.40 2.80
N VAL A 151 -12.09 -17.51 2.35
CA VAL A 151 -11.87 -16.72 1.12
C VAL A 151 -10.68 -15.77 1.27
N LEU A 152 -10.54 -15.11 2.43
CA LEU A 152 -9.40 -14.22 2.70
C LEU A 152 -8.10 -14.99 2.84
N ARG A 153 -8.13 -16.12 3.58
CA ARG A 153 -6.96 -16.97 3.72
C ARG A 153 -6.43 -17.47 2.37
N TYR A 154 -7.30 -17.86 1.45
CA TYR A 154 -6.90 -18.29 0.11
C TYR A 154 -6.34 -17.12 -0.71
N ALA A 155 -6.95 -15.95 -0.66
CA ALA A 155 -6.47 -14.77 -1.35
C ALA A 155 -5.05 -14.39 -0.87
N ILE A 156 -4.83 -14.33 0.44
CA ILE A 156 -3.51 -14.02 1.03
C ILE A 156 -2.47 -15.07 0.60
N ARG A 157 -2.78 -16.35 0.66
CA ARG A 157 -1.86 -17.42 0.22
C ARG A 157 -1.53 -17.31 -1.27
N THR A 158 -2.47 -16.89 -2.09
CA THR A 158 -2.25 -16.68 -3.52
C THR A 158 -1.30 -15.51 -3.75
N GLU A 159 -1.49 -14.39 -3.06
CA GLU A 159 -0.61 -13.23 -3.14
C GLU A 159 0.83 -13.55 -2.69
N ILE A 160 0.98 -14.30 -1.58
CA ILE A 160 2.30 -14.76 -1.10
C ILE A 160 2.98 -15.64 -2.16
N ARG A 161 2.26 -16.57 -2.80
CA ARG A 161 2.81 -17.40 -3.89
C ARG A 161 3.25 -16.56 -5.08
N LEU A 162 2.46 -15.54 -5.46
CA LEU A 162 2.84 -14.64 -6.55
C LEU A 162 4.14 -13.90 -6.25
N ILE A 163 4.27 -13.34 -5.04
CA ILE A 163 5.51 -12.66 -4.61
C ILE A 163 6.70 -13.63 -4.60
N THR A 164 6.49 -14.87 -4.13
CA THR A 164 7.53 -15.91 -4.14
C THR A 164 8.00 -16.21 -5.56
N SER A 165 7.06 -16.36 -6.52
CA SER A 165 7.40 -16.62 -7.91
C SER A 165 8.08 -15.42 -8.58
N GLU A 166 7.65 -14.18 -8.28
CA GLU A 166 8.32 -12.96 -8.73
C GLU A 166 9.77 -12.90 -8.23
N LEU A 167 9.99 -13.22 -6.96
CA LEU A 167 11.34 -13.29 -6.37
C LEU A 167 12.19 -14.37 -7.03
N ALA A 168 11.64 -15.54 -7.32
CA ALA A 168 12.37 -16.60 -8.02
C ALA A 168 12.88 -16.14 -9.39
N ILE A 169 12.05 -15.40 -10.15
CA ILE A 169 12.46 -14.81 -11.42
C ILE A 169 13.57 -13.75 -11.22
N ASP A 170 13.46 -12.92 -10.18
CA ASP A 170 14.49 -11.92 -9.90
C ASP A 170 15.82 -12.58 -9.52
N LEU A 171 15.80 -13.68 -8.79
CA LEU A 171 16.99 -14.42 -8.35
C LEU A 171 17.78 -14.99 -9.54
N THR A 172 17.16 -15.32 -10.68
CA THR A 172 17.89 -15.77 -11.88
C THR A 172 18.90 -14.74 -12.40
N ARG A 173 18.76 -13.47 -12.02
CA ARG A 173 19.66 -12.40 -12.45
C ARG A 173 20.93 -12.28 -11.61
N PHE A 174 21.00 -13.02 -10.51
CA PHE A 174 22.18 -12.99 -9.62
C PHE A 174 23.22 -14.00 -10.09
N PRO A 175 24.51 -13.59 -10.14
CA PRO A 175 25.60 -14.51 -10.45
C PRO A 175 25.59 -15.72 -9.53
N GLY A 176 25.67 -16.93 -10.10
CA GLY A 176 25.66 -18.19 -9.37
C GLY A 176 24.27 -18.77 -9.05
N LEU A 177 23.19 -18.03 -9.38
CA LEU A 177 21.81 -18.53 -9.30
C LEU A 177 21.17 -18.72 -10.69
N ASN A 178 21.79 -18.19 -11.74
CA ASN A 178 21.29 -18.27 -13.12
C ASN A 178 21.21 -19.69 -13.68
N ASP A 179 22.01 -20.61 -13.12
CA ASP A 179 22.06 -22.02 -13.54
C ASP A 179 21.23 -22.96 -12.63
N TRP A 180 20.56 -22.39 -11.61
CA TRP A 180 19.72 -23.16 -10.71
C TRP A 180 18.41 -23.58 -11.39
N SER A 181 17.89 -24.76 -10.98
CA SER A 181 16.57 -25.22 -11.42
C SER A 181 15.45 -24.27 -10.96
N ALA A 182 14.35 -24.21 -11.71
CA ALA A 182 13.20 -23.43 -11.31
C ALA A 182 12.62 -23.87 -9.95
N GLU A 183 12.74 -25.17 -9.62
CA GLU A 183 12.31 -25.73 -8.34
C GLU A 183 13.16 -25.19 -7.20
N ASP A 184 14.49 -25.22 -7.32
CA ASP A 184 15.42 -24.72 -6.30
C ASP A 184 15.31 -23.20 -6.11
N LEU A 185 15.12 -22.45 -7.19
CA LEU A 185 14.86 -21.00 -7.11
C LEU A 185 13.55 -20.69 -6.38
N ASN A 186 12.49 -21.46 -6.63
CA ASN A 186 11.22 -21.32 -5.90
C ASN A 186 11.38 -21.73 -4.42
N MET A 187 12.12 -22.78 -4.13
CA MET A 187 12.44 -23.21 -2.76
C MET A 187 13.20 -22.10 -2.01
N LEU A 188 14.27 -21.58 -2.60
CA LEU A 188 15.05 -20.48 -2.03
C LEU A 188 14.19 -19.24 -1.80
N SER A 189 13.39 -18.85 -2.79
CA SER A 189 12.47 -17.71 -2.70
C SER A 189 11.45 -17.91 -1.58
N SER A 190 10.93 -19.13 -1.42
CA SER A 190 10.01 -19.47 -0.34
C SER A 190 10.66 -19.34 1.03
N LEU A 191 11.92 -19.74 1.19
CA LEU A 191 12.67 -19.55 2.44
C LEU A 191 12.80 -18.06 2.78
N PHE A 192 13.19 -17.23 1.80
CA PHE A 192 13.28 -15.78 2.01
C PHE A 192 11.94 -15.16 2.37
N VAL A 193 10.87 -15.45 1.61
CA VAL A 193 9.54 -14.87 1.85
C VAL A 193 9.01 -15.29 3.21
N ASN A 194 9.15 -16.56 3.61
CA ASN A 194 8.72 -17.03 4.92
C ASN A 194 9.53 -16.38 6.06
N ALA A 195 10.84 -16.23 5.89
CA ALA A 195 11.68 -15.52 6.87
C ALA A 195 11.23 -14.06 7.01
N MET A 196 10.98 -13.34 5.88
CA MET A 196 10.52 -11.95 5.91
C MET A 196 9.15 -11.80 6.57
N ILE A 197 8.22 -12.74 6.36
CA ILE A 197 6.91 -12.75 7.02
C ILE A 197 7.09 -12.92 8.53
N SER A 198 7.91 -13.87 8.97
CA SER A 198 8.18 -14.09 10.40
C SER A 198 8.86 -12.90 11.06
N ILE A 199 9.79 -12.25 10.36
CA ILE A 199 10.43 -11.02 10.83
C ILE A 199 9.42 -9.88 10.94
N ALA A 200 8.53 -9.71 9.95
CA ALA A 200 7.49 -8.69 9.99
C ALA A 200 6.54 -8.87 11.18
N GLU A 201 6.13 -10.10 11.48
CA GLU A 201 5.32 -10.42 12.66
C GLU A 201 6.05 -10.06 13.96
N ALA A 202 7.35 -10.40 14.06
CA ALA A 202 8.14 -10.03 15.23
C ALA A 202 8.27 -8.51 15.40
N ILE A 203 8.42 -7.75 14.30
CA ILE A 203 8.47 -6.27 14.32
C ILE A 203 7.14 -5.69 14.83
N GLU A 204 6.00 -6.27 14.41
CA GLU A 204 4.68 -5.82 14.88
C GLU A 204 4.48 -6.00 16.38
N ASP A 205 5.03 -7.09 16.92
CA ASP A 205 4.94 -7.46 18.33
C ASP A 205 6.01 -6.80 19.21
N ALA A 206 6.97 -6.07 18.62
CA ALA A 206 8.05 -5.42 19.36
C ALA A 206 7.50 -4.35 20.33
N PRO A 207 7.74 -4.49 21.65
CA PRO A 207 7.21 -3.57 22.65
C PRO A 207 7.95 -2.23 22.68
N ASP A 208 9.23 -2.21 22.32
CA ASP A 208 10.10 -1.03 22.37
C ASP A 208 11.24 -1.09 21.35
N GLN A 209 12.07 -0.05 21.32
CA GLN A 209 13.20 0.07 20.40
C GLN A 209 14.29 -0.98 20.66
N ALA A 210 14.52 -1.38 21.91
CA ALA A 210 15.53 -2.38 22.23
C ALA A 210 15.15 -3.76 21.66
N ALA A 211 13.87 -4.14 21.79
CA ALA A 211 13.34 -5.35 21.16
C ALA A 211 13.44 -5.28 19.63
N LEU A 212 13.17 -4.13 19.02
CA LEU A 212 13.29 -3.93 17.60
C LEU A 212 14.75 -4.08 17.11
N ASP A 213 15.72 -3.57 17.87
CA ASP A 213 17.15 -3.71 17.56
C ASP A 213 17.59 -5.18 17.66
N ASP A 214 17.09 -5.95 18.63
CA ASP A 214 17.35 -7.39 18.77
C ASP A 214 16.72 -8.18 17.60
N ILE A 215 15.49 -7.85 17.21
CA ILE A 215 14.83 -8.45 16.04
C ILE A 215 15.64 -8.16 14.78
N ARG A 216 16.05 -6.91 14.58
CA ARG A 216 16.92 -6.51 13.47
C ARG A 216 18.20 -7.32 13.39
N ASN A 217 18.91 -7.44 14.51
CA ASN A 217 20.17 -8.20 14.58
C ASN A 217 19.96 -9.69 14.28
N THR A 218 18.88 -10.27 14.80
CA THR A 218 18.51 -11.67 14.54
C THR A 218 18.13 -11.89 13.07
N ALA A 219 17.33 -11.00 12.51
CA ALA A 219 16.91 -11.04 11.10
C ALA A 219 18.10 -11.01 10.14
N VAL A 220 19.07 -10.11 10.39
CA VAL A 220 20.31 -10.04 9.61
C VAL A 220 21.07 -11.37 9.66
N LYS A 221 21.19 -11.99 10.84
CA LYS A 221 21.85 -13.30 10.99
C LYS A 221 21.11 -14.41 10.25
N GLN A 222 19.77 -14.46 10.33
CA GLN A 222 18.94 -15.45 9.65
C GLN A 222 19.09 -15.35 8.13
N LEU A 223 18.99 -14.13 7.57
CA LEU A 223 19.14 -13.94 6.13
C LEU A 223 20.57 -14.24 5.65
N ARG A 224 21.60 -13.89 6.44
CA ARG A 224 22.98 -14.27 6.13
C ARG A 224 23.16 -15.79 6.11
N LEU A 225 22.53 -16.52 7.03
CA LEU A 225 22.59 -17.98 7.06
C LEU A 225 21.99 -18.60 5.80
N ILE A 226 20.86 -18.07 5.32
CA ILE A 226 20.26 -18.49 4.03
C ILE A 226 21.26 -18.25 2.89
N ILE A 227 21.88 -17.06 2.82
CA ILE A 227 22.86 -16.74 1.76
C ILE A 227 24.10 -17.62 1.82
N VAL A 228 24.62 -17.91 3.02
CA VAL A 228 25.75 -18.84 3.17
C VAL A 228 25.38 -20.23 2.65
N GLY A 229 24.14 -20.67 2.86
CA GLY A 229 23.63 -21.93 2.32
C GLY A 229 23.66 -22.01 0.79
N ILE A 230 23.50 -20.88 0.09
CA ILE A 230 23.52 -20.82 -1.39
C ILE A 230 24.87 -21.32 -1.95
N THR A 231 25.99 -20.95 -1.34
CA THR A 231 27.32 -21.32 -1.82
C THR A 231 27.62 -22.82 -1.67
N GLY A 232 26.94 -23.52 -0.77
CA GLY A 232 27.08 -24.93 -0.55
C GLY A 232 26.01 -25.78 -1.26
N TRP A 233 24.95 -25.13 -1.78
CA TRP A 233 23.89 -25.82 -2.50
C TRP A 233 24.28 -26.14 -3.92
N ARG A 234 24.06 -27.35 -4.36
CA ARG A 234 24.20 -27.79 -5.76
C ARG A 234 22.81 -28.01 -6.32
N SER A 235 22.40 -27.13 -7.21
CA SER A 235 21.17 -27.29 -7.96
C SER A 235 21.43 -28.30 -9.08
N GLU A 236 21.31 -29.57 -8.73
CA GLU A 236 21.34 -30.67 -9.71
C GLU A 236 19.94 -31.28 -9.74
N ASP A 237 19.55 -31.84 -10.88
CA ASP A 237 18.38 -32.72 -10.96
C ASP A 237 18.46 -33.71 -9.81
N ALA A 238 17.51 -33.65 -8.89
CA ALA A 238 17.58 -34.28 -7.57
C ALA A 238 18.00 -35.74 -7.62
N GLY A 239 19.28 -35.99 -7.59
CA GLY A 239 19.86 -37.24 -7.17
C GLY A 239 19.73 -37.34 -5.64
N PRO A 240 19.64 -38.53 -5.07
CA PRO A 240 19.32 -38.74 -3.67
C PRO A 240 20.33 -38.03 -2.76
N LEU A 241 19.85 -37.20 -1.86
CA LEU A 241 20.64 -36.51 -0.82
C LEU A 241 21.22 -37.46 0.25
N LEU A 242 21.06 -38.76 0.08
CA LEU A 242 21.55 -39.80 1.01
C LEU A 242 22.26 -40.90 0.21
N GLY A 243 23.59 -40.80 0.16
CA GLY A 243 24.53 -41.88 -0.06
C GLY A 243 25.23 -42.22 1.26
#